data_3bde0992167286a3a36c8bb9e8fd4603
#
_entry.id   3bde0992167286a3a36c8bb9e8fd4603
#
_cell.length_a   1.000
_cell.length_b   1.000
_cell.length_c   1.000
_cell.angle_alpha   90.00
_cell.angle_beta   90.00
_cell.angle_gamma   90.00
#
_symmetry.space_group_name_H-M   'P 1'
#
loop_
_entity.id
_entity.type
_entity.pdbx_description
1 polymer ?
#
loop_
_entity_poly.entity_id
_entity_poly.type
_entity_poly.pdbx_seq_one_letter_code
_entity_poly.pdbx_strand_id
1 'polypeptide(L)'
;MENRITGKLMIACGHLDCPLNERSLVVIIHRPADQLLRVAVDNRRQVKPNGVKLSLQWCKIARVARPGQQVVAGDRLADRIGVGVLTKVFRPELVDRVVEQAGVREQRARTLPARVVVYYVLAMVLFFNSSYTEVWNKLIAGLDWAHRFRARMLLGMQPSAAAISYARQRLGWQVMEALLAETAGPLAGQEQQAAFCSGMRLVAADGMCLDLPDTAENAAEFGYPGNDAGRGPFPQVRVLGLGECGTRAVLGAALSPLATGEQALLRQLLPRLSRGDLLLADRNFLSHGLLADVLAAGVHVLWRAKSGVDLPVLQVLADGSYRSRIADPAAARKMRRKGTDPRDIPGIPVRVIEYTVESQDSAETSQTFTLVTDILDPGVLTMEQAAAAYASRWQLETCFDELETSVRGGATVVLRSKSPPMIRQEIYAMLCCYQAIRTLISHAADDAGLDPRRVSFTLARDAVRRRISDSGSFSPSGA
;
A
#
# COMPACT_ATOMS: atom_id res chain seq x y z
N MET A 1 33.42 30.05 -17.09
CA MET A 1 33.85 28.78 -16.46
C MET A 1 33.25 28.73 -15.09
N GLU A 2 32.01 28.26 -14.97
CA GLU A 2 31.29 28.16 -13.71
C GLU A 2 31.48 26.73 -13.18
N ASN A 3 32.23 26.59 -12.10
CA ASN A 3 32.34 25.36 -11.34
C ASN A 3 30.99 25.07 -10.67
N ARG A 4 30.18 24.23 -11.26
CA ARG A 4 29.03 23.60 -10.58
C ARG A 4 29.58 22.57 -9.60
N ILE A 5 29.66 22.94 -8.33
CA ILE A 5 29.89 21.99 -7.24
C ILE A 5 28.52 21.39 -6.90
N THR A 6 28.13 20.33 -7.57
CA THR A 6 26.96 19.53 -7.19
C THR A 6 27.48 18.34 -6.37
N GLY A 7 27.13 18.28 -5.10
CA GLY A 7 27.32 17.06 -4.30
C GLY A 7 26.38 15.98 -4.86
N LYS A 8 26.95 14.90 -5.41
CA LYS A 8 26.18 13.77 -5.93
C LYS A 8 26.18 12.65 -4.90
N LEU A 9 25.01 12.24 -4.49
CA LEU A 9 24.77 11.02 -3.76
C LEU A 9 24.66 9.87 -4.77
N MET A 10 25.49 8.83 -4.65
CA MET A 10 25.44 7.66 -5.52
C MET A 10 24.90 6.45 -4.75
N ILE A 11 23.90 5.79 -5.30
CA ILE A 11 23.30 4.59 -4.74
C ILE A 11 23.53 3.43 -5.71
N ALA A 12 24.17 2.36 -5.26
CA ALA A 12 24.39 1.16 -6.07
C ALA A 12 23.36 0.08 -5.73
N CYS A 13 22.66 -0.42 -6.74
CA CYS A 13 21.70 -1.51 -6.62
C CYS A 13 22.37 -2.85 -6.98
N GLY A 14 22.49 -3.78 -6.04
CA GLY A 14 23.02 -5.12 -6.29
C GLY A 14 21.91 -6.14 -6.43
N HIS A 15 21.94 -6.90 -7.53
CA HIS A 15 21.23 -8.16 -7.64
C HIS A 15 22.11 -9.26 -7.02
N LEU A 16 21.63 -9.85 -5.93
CA LEU A 16 22.09 -11.17 -5.54
C LEU A 16 21.04 -12.17 -6.06
N ASP A 17 21.50 -13.15 -6.86
CA ASP A 17 20.71 -14.32 -7.25
C ASP A 17 20.29 -15.09 -5.99
N CYS A 18 19.18 -14.67 -5.40
CA CYS A 18 18.46 -15.40 -4.38
C CYS A 18 17.01 -15.52 -4.88
N PRO A 19 16.38 -16.72 -4.89
CA PRO A 19 15.04 -16.92 -5.42
C PRO A 19 13.93 -16.23 -4.62
N LEU A 20 14.29 -15.31 -3.73
CA LEU A 20 13.42 -14.41 -3.00
C LEU A 20 13.86 -12.99 -3.36
N ASN A 21 13.01 -12.33 -4.09
CA ASN A 21 13.03 -10.99 -4.66
C ASN A 21 13.44 -9.86 -3.68
N GLU A 22 14.70 -9.83 -3.21
CA GLU A 22 15.18 -8.83 -2.26
C GLU A 22 16.36 -8.06 -2.86
N ARG A 23 16.09 -6.83 -3.27
CA ARG A 23 17.08 -5.88 -3.77
C ARG A 23 17.77 -5.19 -2.59
N SER A 24 19.07 -5.34 -2.45
CA SER A 24 19.88 -4.55 -1.52
C SER A 24 20.31 -3.25 -2.20
N LEU A 25 20.06 -2.12 -1.53
CA LEU A 25 20.41 -0.79 -2.02
C LEU A 25 21.68 -0.31 -1.34
N VAL A 26 22.72 0.02 -2.10
CA VAL A 26 23.96 0.64 -1.60
C VAL A 26 23.95 2.12 -1.98
N VAL A 27 23.95 3.00 -1.00
CA VAL A 27 23.97 4.45 -1.19
C VAL A 27 25.40 4.94 -1.10
N ILE A 28 25.91 5.57 -2.16
CA ILE A 28 27.24 6.18 -2.20
C ILE A 28 27.08 7.70 -2.22
N ILE A 29 27.61 8.37 -1.21
CA ILE A 29 27.57 9.82 -1.06
C ILE A 29 28.90 10.40 -1.49
N HIS A 30 28.91 11.27 -2.50
CA HIS A 30 30.08 12.07 -2.87
C HIS A 30 30.10 13.36 -2.08
N ARG A 31 31.07 13.55 -1.21
CA ARG A 31 31.39 14.87 -0.63
C ARG A 31 32.49 15.53 -1.46
N PRO A 32 32.47 16.89 -1.61
CA PRO A 32 33.58 17.60 -2.23
C PRO A 32 34.73 17.68 -1.22
N ALA A 33 35.55 16.67 -1.17
CA ALA A 33 36.90 16.51 -0.62
C ALA A 33 37.13 15.01 -0.39
N ASP A 34 37.65 14.34 -1.38
CA ASP A 34 38.38 13.05 -1.37
C ASP A 34 38.02 11.92 -0.38
N GLN A 35 36.82 11.92 0.21
CA GLN A 35 36.33 10.81 1.04
C GLN A 35 35.04 10.24 0.48
N LEU A 36 35.17 9.06 -0.12
CA LEU A 36 34.03 8.21 -0.51
C LEU A 36 33.45 7.55 0.75
N LEU A 37 32.28 8.00 1.19
CA LEU A 37 31.51 7.31 2.22
C LEU A 37 30.56 6.33 1.54
N ARG A 38 30.80 5.04 1.68
CA ARG A 38 29.88 3.99 1.23
C ARG A 38 28.91 3.66 2.36
N VAL A 39 27.65 4.00 2.19
CA VAL A 39 26.59 3.64 3.13
C VAL A 39 25.77 2.53 2.46
N ALA A 40 25.87 1.32 2.99
CA ALA A 40 24.97 0.23 2.58
C ALA A 40 23.65 0.40 3.34
N VAL A 41 22.58 0.72 2.61
CA VAL A 41 21.22 0.68 3.16
C VAL A 41 20.71 -0.72 2.92
N ASP A 42 20.84 -1.57 3.92
CA ASP A 42 20.15 -2.84 3.97
C ASP A 42 18.70 -2.54 4.43
N ASN A 43 17.72 -2.91 3.62
CA ASN A 43 16.31 -2.84 4.02
C ASN A 43 16.02 -3.67 5.30
N ARG A 44 17.07 -4.25 5.91
CA ARG A 44 17.00 -5.08 7.11
C ARG A 44 17.69 -4.47 8.33
N ARG A 45 18.34 -3.28 8.26
CA ARG A 45 19.04 -2.72 9.42
C ARG A 45 19.21 -1.20 9.40
N GLN A 46 19.25 -0.65 10.61
CA GLN A 46 19.63 0.72 10.93
C GLN A 46 21.01 1.09 10.36
N VAL A 47 21.12 2.30 9.87
CA VAL A 47 22.39 2.91 9.46
C VAL A 47 23.32 3.02 10.67
N LYS A 48 24.44 2.31 10.68
CA LYS A 48 25.57 2.61 11.58
C LYS A 48 26.63 3.38 10.80
N PRO A 49 27.04 4.55 11.30
CA PRO A 49 28.20 5.24 10.75
C PRO A 49 29.44 4.54 11.29
N ASN A 50 30.16 3.84 10.48
CA ASN A 50 31.56 3.49 10.52
C ASN A 50 31.80 2.17 9.80
N GLY A 51 32.65 2.22 8.78
CA GLY A 51 32.90 1.13 7.86
C GLY A 51 33.49 -0.13 8.55
N VAL A 52 32.61 -1.07 8.82
CA VAL A 52 32.98 -2.43 9.23
C VAL A 52 32.41 -3.39 8.20
N LYS A 53 33.29 -4.11 7.52
CA LYS A 53 32.97 -5.27 6.69
C LYS A 53 32.12 -6.24 7.52
N LEU A 54 30.85 -6.42 7.13
CA LEU A 54 30.00 -7.47 7.69
C LEU A 54 30.07 -8.69 6.76
N SER A 55 30.66 -9.75 7.27
CA SER A 55 30.81 -11.03 6.60
C SER A 55 29.47 -11.74 6.35
N LEU A 56 29.43 -12.47 5.25
CA LEU A 56 28.40 -13.39 4.73
C LEU A 56 27.96 -14.50 5.73
N GLN A 57 27.34 -14.15 6.84
CA GLN A 57 26.87 -15.17 7.80
C GLN A 57 25.35 -15.24 7.97
N TRP A 58 24.57 -14.58 7.10
CA TRP A 58 23.11 -14.46 7.24
C TRP A 58 22.26 -15.35 6.33
N CYS A 59 22.87 -16.11 5.43
CA CYS A 59 22.14 -17.12 4.64
C CYS A 59 21.68 -18.36 5.43
N LYS A 60 21.88 -18.43 6.75
CA LYS A 60 21.59 -19.66 7.53
C LYS A 60 20.42 -19.58 8.51
N ILE A 61 19.64 -18.51 8.58
CA ILE A 61 18.53 -18.38 9.54
C ILE A 61 17.15 -18.56 8.92
N ALA A 62 17.05 -18.91 7.64
CA ALA A 62 15.83 -19.47 7.06
C ALA A 62 15.80 -21.01 7.15
N ARG A 63 16.47 -21.63 8.11
CA ARG A 63 16.29 -23.04 8.39
C ARG A 63 15.06 -23.22 9.26
N VAL A 64 14.06 -23.85 8.63
CA VAL A 64 13.03 -24.70 9.23
C VAL A 64 13.53 -25.25 10.57
N ALA A 65 12.76 -25.06 11.64
CA ALA A 65 12.97 -25.73 12.91
C ALA A 65 13.23 -27.21 12.67
N ARG A 66 14.34 -27.73 13.20
CA ARG A 66 14.68 -29.15 13.11
C ARG A 66 13.53 -29.97 13.69
N PRO A 67 13.18 -31.14 13.10
CA PRO A 67 12.24 -32.07 13.72
C PRO A 67 12.82 -32.48 15.08
N GLY A 68 12.14 -32.14 16.16
CA GLY A 68 12.56 -32.54 17.52
C GLY A 68 12.52 -31.44 18.59
N GLN A 69 12.41 -30.16 18.25
CA GLN A 69 12.07 -29.13 19.25
C GLN A 69 10.55 -29.14 19.47
N GLN A 70 10.12 -29.60 20.65
CA GLN A 70 8.77 -29.35 21.15
C GLN A 70 8.59 -27.83 21.29
N VAL A 71 7.98 -27.21 20.29
CA VAL A 71 7.47 -25.85 20.38
C VAL A 71 6.21 -25.93 21.22
N VAL A 72 6.21 -25.29 22.38
CA VAL A 72 5.06 -25.20 23.28
C VAL A 72 3.84 -24.74 22.44
N ALA A 73 2.73 -25.46 22.55
CA ALA A 73 1.49 -25.10 21.87
C ALA A 73 1.10 -23.68 22.34
N GLY A 74 1.05 -22.72 21.40
CA GLY A 74 0.80 -21.31 21.66
C GLY A 74 1.86 -20.34 21.11
N ASP A 75 3.06 -20.82 20.79
CA ASP A 75 4.18 -19.96 20.34
C ASP A 75 4.33 -19.84 18.82
N ARG A 76 3.50 -20.53 18.04
CA ARG A 76 3.54 -20.41 16.58
C ARG A 76 2.70 -19.23 16.12
N LEU A 77 3.23 -18.45 15.16
CA LEU A 77 2.46 -17.40 14.46
C LEU A 77 1.10 -17.94 14.01
N ALA A 78 1.04 -19.19 13.52
CA ALA A 78 -0.17 -19.90 13.15
C ALA A 78 -1.15 -20.13 14.31
N ASP A 79 -0.66 -20.24 15.55
CA ASP A 79 -1.50 -20.46 16.74
C ASP A 79 -2.07 -19.12 17.28
N ARG A 80 -1.38 -18.02 16.98
CA ARG A 80 -1.82 -16.66 17.29
C ARG A 80 -2.76 -16.07 16.23
N ILE A 81 -2.63 -16.51 14.96
CA ILE A 81 -3.58 -16.22 13.86
C ILE A 81 -4.68 -17.29 13.90
N GLY A 82 -5.38 -17.40 15.01
CA GLY A 82 -6.47 -18.35 15.15
C GLY A 82 -7.82 -17.77 14.77
N VAL A 83 -8.67 -18.63 14.33
CA VAL A 83 -10.13 -18.63 14.38
C VAL A 83 -10.85 -17.31 14.21
N GLY A 84 -11.64 -17.25 13.14
CA GLY A 84 -12.49 -16.09 12.94
C GLY A 84 -11.70 -14.80 12.80
N VAL A 85 -10.54 -14.85 12.09
CA VAL A 85 -9.76 -13.64 11.78
C VAL A 85 -10.69 -12.56 11.24
N LEU A 86 -11.63 -12.95 10.41
CA LEU A 86 -12.66 -12.03 9.92
C LEU A 86 -13.50 -11.45 11.06
N THR A 87 -13.88 -12.25 12.04
CA THR A 87 -14.71 -11.79 13.18
C THR A 87 -13.89 -11.13 14.28
N LYS A 88 -12.58 -11.36 14.36
CA LYS A 88 -11.69 -10.66 15.30
C LYS A 88 -11.36 -9.25 14.85
N VAL A 89 -11.06 -9.08 13.57
CA VAL A 89 -10.76 -7.77 12.98
C VAL A 89 -12.06 -7.04 12.67
N PHE A 90 -12.98 -7.71 11.96
CA PHE A 90 -14.31 -7.17 11.64
C PHE A 90 -15.31 -7.68 12.67
N ARG A 91 -15.30 -7.09 13.87
CA ARG A 91 -16.22 -7.49 14.95
C ARG A 91 -17.68 -7.32 14.51
N PRO A 92 -18.59 -8.17 15.00
CA PRO A 92 -20.01 -8.07 14.64
C PRO A 92 -20.60 -6.67 14.85
N GLU A 93 -20.21 -6.00 15.92
CA GLU A 93 -20.67 -4.66 16.27
C GLU A 93 -20.20 -3.61 15.25
N LEU A 94 -18.96 -3.76 14.73
CA LEU A 94 -18.45 -2.91 13.66
C LEU A 94 -19.22 -3.15 12.36
N VAL A 95 -19.42 -4.42 12.00
CA VAL A 95 -20.16 -4.79 10.79
C VAL A 95 -21.60 -4.27 10.85
N ASP A 96 -22.27 -4.41 12.00
CA ASP A 96 -23.62 -3.89 12.17
C ASP A 96 -23.69 -2.36 12.06
N ARG A 97 -22.73 -1.67 12.65
CA ARG A 97 -22.65 -0.21 12.57
C ARG A 97 -22.52 0.26 11.12
N VAL A 98 -21.61 -0.33 10.34
CA VAL A 98 -21.45 0.08 8.93
C VAL A 98 -22.64 -0.32 8.05
N VAL A 99 -23.29 -1.45 8.32
CA VAL A 99 -24.54 -1.88 7.66
C VAL A 99 -25.68 -0.91 7.95
N GLU A 100 -25.78 -0.46 9.20
CA GLU A 100 -26.81 0.50 9.64
C GLU A 100 -26.57 1.90 9.05
N GLN A 101 -25.33 2.39 9.09
CA GLN A 101 -24.94 3.66 8.48
C GLN A 101 -25.19 3.70 6.97
N ALA A 102 -24.98 2.58 6.28
CA ALA A 102 -25.31 2.45 4.86
C ALA A 102 -26.81 2.28 4.58
N GLY A 103 -27.66 2.18 5.60
CA GLY A 103 -29.12 2.04 5.46
C GLY A 103 -29.58 0.72 4.84
N VAL A 104 -28.76 -0.33 4.88
CA VAL A 104 -29.03 -1.63 4.23
C VAL A 104 -29.37 -2.75 5.21
N ARG A 105 -29.61 -2.41 6.47
CA ARG A 105 -30.08 -3.36 7.50
C ARG A 105 -31.46 -3.89 7.16
N GLU A 106 -31.66 -5.18 7.32
CA GLU A 106 -32.94 -5.84 7.02
C GLU A 106 -34.03 -5.43 8.01
N GLN A 107 -35.21 -5.11 7.47
CA GLN A 107 -36.46 -4.93 8.24
C GLN A 107 -37.17 -6.24 8.50
N ARG A 108 -36.82 -7.33 7.78
CA ARG A 108 -37.45 -8.65 7.87
C ARG A 108 -36.40 -9.75 7.91
N ALA A 109 -36.69 -10.85 8.60
CA ALA A 109 -35.80 -12.01 8.63
C ALA A 109 -35.53 -12.52 7.21
N ARG A 110 -34.26 -12.63 6.82
CA ARG A 110 -33.80 -13.12 5.52
C ARG A 110 -32.90 -14.32 5.69
N THR A 111 -32.82 -15.15 4.66
CA THR A 111 -31.86 -16.29 4.61
C THR A 111 -30.42 -15.81 4.57
N LEU A 112 -30.15 -14.68 3.89
CA LEU A 112 -28.84 -14.06 3.78
C LEU A 112 -28.91 -12.62 4.35
N PRO A 113 -28.80 -12.45 5.67
CA PRO A 113 -28.75 -11.13 6.31
C PRO A 113 -27.50 -10.36 5.91
N ALA A 114 -27.52 -9.02 5.95
CA ALA A 114 -26.43 -8.15 5.53
C ALA A 114 -25.13 -8.48 6.25
N ARG A 115 -25.16 -8.70 7.58
CA ARG A 115 -23.99 -9.13 8.36
C ARG A 115 -23.34 -10.38 7.77
N VAL A 116 -24.13 -11.41 7.46
CA VAL A 116 -23.65 -12.65 6.87
C VAL A 116 -23.06 -12.41 5.47
N VAL A 117 -23.71 -11.54 4.67
CA VAL A 117 -23.23 -11.18 3.34
C VAL A 117 -21.90 -10.43 3.41
N VAL A 118 -21.66 -9.56 4.39
CA VAL A 118 -20.36 -8.90 4.60
C VAL A 118 -19.26 -9.96 4.80
N TYR A 119 -19.43 -10.87 5.74
CA TYR A 119 -18.45 -11.95 5.97
C TYR A 119 -18.31 -12.87 4.77
N TYR A 120 -19.40 -13.11 4.03
CA TYR A 120 -19.34 -13.88 2.80
C TYR A 120 -18.48 -13.19 1.72
N VAL A 121 -18.63 -11.86 1.54
CA VAL A 121 -17.85 -11.08 0.57
C VAL A 121 -16.36 -11.08 0.93
N LEU A 122 -16.02 -10.96 2.23
CA LEU A 122 -14.65 -11.09 2.71
C LEU A 122 -14.09 -12.50 2.48
N ALA A 123 -14.87 -13.55 2.79
CA ALA A 123 -14.47 -14.93 2.54
C ALA A 123 -14.31 -15.23 1.04
N MET A 124 -15.15 -14.66 0.19
CA MET A 124 -15.06 -14.78 -1.27
C MET A 124 -13.71 -14.28 -1.80
N VAL A 125 -13.16 -13.23 -1.20
CA VAL A 125 -11.83 -12.72 -1.53
C VAL A 125 -10.74 -13.66 -1.04
N LEU A 126 -10.80 -14.14 0.19
CA LEU A 126 -9.82 -15.08 0.72
C LEU A 126 -9.78 -16.39 -0.07
N PHE A 127 -10.91 -16.83 -0.62
CA PHE A 127 -11.04 -18.03 -1.44
C PHE A 127 -11.35 -17.68 -2.90
N PHE A 128 -10.51 -16.85 -3.49
CA PHE A 128 -10.74 -16.27 -4.82
C PHE A 128 -10.99 -17.34 -5.90
N ASN A 129 -10.30 -18.50 -5.84
CA ASN A 129 -10.44 -19.59 -6.82
C ASN A 129 -11.62 -20.53 -6.53
N SER A 130 -12.38 -20.31 -5.44
CA SER A 130 -13.52 -21.17 -5.08
C SER A 130 -14.83 -20.65 -5.67
N SER A 131 -15.75 -21.54 -5.99
CA SER A 131 -17.11 -21.19 -6.41
C SER A 131 -17.89 -20.52 -5.28
N TYR A 132 -18.95 -19.79 -5.60
CA TYR A 132 -19.82 -19.16 -4.59
C TYR A 132 -20.36 -20.16 -3.55
N THR A 133 -20.76 -21.32 -4.00
CA THR A 133 -21.26 -22.40 -3.13
C THR A 133 -20.15 -22.95 -2.22
N GLU A 134 -18.95 -23.13 -2.76
CA GLU A 134 -17.80 -23.61 -1.97
C GLU A 134 -17.37 -22.59 -0.90
N VAL A 135 -17.32 -21.29 -1.24
CA VAL A 135 -17.06 -20.22 -0.27
C VAL A 135 -18.12 -20.22 0.83
N TRP A 136 -19.39 -20.38 0.46
CA TRP A 136 -20.50 -20.49 1.41
C TRP A 136 -20.28 -21.64 2.38
N ASN A 137 -19.94 -22.83 1.86
CA ASN A 137 -19.69 -24.02 2.67
C ASN A 137 -18.52 -23.84 3.64
N LYS A 138 -17.43 -23.23 3.17
CA LYS A 138 -16.27 -22.91 4.02
C LYS A 138 -16.63 -21.90 5.12
N LEU A 139 -17.41 -20.89 4.79
CA LEU A 139 -17.85 -19.86 5.76
C LEU A 139 -18.70 -20.46 6.88
N ILE A 140 -19.76 -21.22 6.52
CA ILE A 140 -20.70 -21.76 7.50
C ILE A 140 -20.08 -22.93 8.31
N ALA A 141 -19.06 -23.61 7.78
CA ALA A 141 -18.37 -24.66 8.52
C ALA A 141 -17.70 -24.15 9.80
N GLY A 142 -17.32 -22.86 9.82
CA GLY A 142 -16.65 -22.20 10.93
C GLY A 142 -17.57 -21.39 11.87
N LEU A 143 -18.88 -21.37 11.65
CA LEU A 143 -19.80 -20.55 12.43
C LEU A 143 -20.67 -21.41 13.35
N ASP A 144 -20.60 -21.20 14.66
CA ASP A 144 -21.35 -21.99 15.64
C ASP A 144 -22.88 -21.88 15.47
N TRP A 145 -23.35 -20.70 15.09
CA TRP A 145 -24.77 -20.47 14.80
C TRP A 145 -25.23 -21.09 13.48
N ALA A 146 -24.30 -21.55 12.64
CA ALA A 146 -24.62 -22.05 11.31
C ALA A 146 -25.25 -23.47 11.33
N HIS A 147 -25.41 -24.11 12.50
CA HIS A 147 -26.05 -25.42 12.59
C HIS A 147 -27.44 -25.45 11.94
N ARG A 148 -28.23 -24.37 12.01
CA ARG A 148 -29.52 -24.25 11.31
C ARG A 148 -29.35 -24.22 9.79
N PHE A 149 -28.32 -23.55 9.28
CA PHE A 149 -27.96 -23.53 7.87
C PHE A 149 -27.40 -24.89 7.42
N ARG A 150 -26.56 -25.54 8.26
CA ARG A 150 -26.07 -26.90 8.00
C ARG A 150 -27.21 -27.90 7.89
N ALA A 151 -28.20 -27.83 8.79
CA ALA A 151 -29.40 -28.68 8.70
C ALA A 151 -30.17 -28.44 7.40
N ARG A 152 -30.35 -27.19 6.96
CA ARG A 152 -30.94 -26.85 5.67
C ARG A 152 -30.12 -27.33 4.48
N MET A 153 -28.78 -27.28 4.58
CA MET A 153 -27.87 -27.81 3.55
C MET A 153 -28.00 -29.34 3.41
N LEU A 154 -28.08 -30.07 4.52
CA LEU A 154 -28.34 -31.50 4.53
C LEU A 154 -29.70 -31.83 3.87
N LEU A 155 -30.64 -30.89 3.88
CA LEU A 155 -31.92 -30.96 3.19
C LEU A 155 -31.87 -30.41 1.75
N GLY A 156 -30.67 -30.11 1.18
CA GLY A 156 -30.50 -29.55 -0.15
C GLY A 156 -30.88 -28.06 -0.28
N MET A 157 -31.09 -27.35 0.82
CA MET A 157 -31.56 -25.94 0.86
C MET A 157 -30.41 -24.94 1.00
N GLN A 158 -29.30 -25.14 0.30
CA GLN A 158 -28.22 -24.13 0.27
C GLN A 158 -28.58 -22.95 -0.67
N PRO A 159 -28.06 -21.73 -0.38
CA PRO A 159 -28.28 -20.60 -1.26
C PRO A 159 -27.71 -20.86 -2.66
N SER A 160 -28.50 -20.59 -3.69
CA SER A 160 -28.01 -20.63 -5.06
C SER A 160 -27.01 -19.47 -5.33
N ALA A 161 -26.16 -19.63 -6.34
CA ALA A 161 -25.26 -18.56 -6.78
C ALA A 161 -26.01 -17.27 -7.13
N ALA A 162 -27.20 -17.39 -7.71
CA ALA A 162 -28.08 -16.24 -7.99
C ALA A 162 -28.55 -15.55 -6.70
N ALA A 163 -28.99 -16.33 -5.70
CA ALA A 163 -29.43 -15.78 -4.42
C ALA A 163 -28.28 -15.02 -3.70
N ILE A 164 -27.06 -15.56 -3.76
CA ILE A 164 -25.87 -14.91 -3.24
C ILE A 164 -25.56 -13.63 -4.01
N SER A 165 -25.64 -13.65 -5.35
CA SER A 165 -25.43 -12.47 -6.18
C SER A 165 -26.42 -11.35 -5.86
N TYR A 166 -27.73 -11.66 -5.74
CA TYR A 166 -28.73 -10.69 -5.30
C TYR A 166 -28.50 -10.16 -3.89
N ALA A 167 -28.05 -10.99 -2.97
CA ALA A 167 -27.72 -10.56 -1.62
C ALA A 167 -26.53 -9.59 -1.61
N ARG A 168 -25.50 -9.82 -2.42
CA ARG A 168 -24.36 -8.92 -2.63
C ARG A 168 -24.79 -7.58 -3.25
N GLN A 169 -25.66 -7.60 -4.29
CA GLN A 169 -26.18 -6.39 -4.91
C GLN A 169 -26.99 -5.54 -3.90
N ARG A 170 -27.83 -6.19 -3.09
CA ARG A 170 -28.60 -5.52 -2.03
C ARG A 170 -27.70 -4.89 -0.96
N LEU A 171 -26.59 -5.55 -0.60
CA LEU A 171 -25.61 -5.01 0.36
C LEU A 171 -24.99 -3.71 -0.16
N GLY A 172 -24.74 -3.64 -1.46
CA GLY A 172 -24.01 -2.52 -2.05
C GLY A 172 -22.50 -2.56 -1.78
N TRP A 173 -21.76 -1.68 -2.43
CA TRP A 173 -20.31 -1.56 -2.25
C TRP A 173 -19.94 -0.61 -1.10
N GLN A 174 -20.83 0.32 -0.78
CA GLN A 174 -20.61 1.36 0.24
C GLN A 174 -20.33 0.76 1.62
N VAL A 175 -20.94 -0.39 1.93
CA VAL A 175 -20.66 -1.11 3.19
C VAL A 175 -19.21 -1.57 3.26
N MET A 176 -18.64 -2.06 2.17
CA MET A 176 -17.24 -2.51 2.15
C MET A 176 -16.27 -1.33 2.17
N GLU A 177 -16.61 -0.22 1.52
CA GLU A 177 -15.86 1.03 1.62
C GLU A 177 -15.85 1.57 3.04
N ALA A 178 -17.01 1.65 3.70
CA ALA A 178 -17.12 2.08 5.08
C ALA A 178 -16.36 1.14 6.03
N LEU A 179 -16.42 -0.17 5.78
CA LEU A 179 -15.67 -1.15 6.56
C LEU A 179 -14.15 -0.95 6.43
N LEU A 180 -13.65 -0.65 5.21
CA LEU A 180 -12.26 -0.27 5.00
C LEU A 180 -11.96 1.03 5.75
N ALA A 181 -12.83 2.03 5.63
CA ALA A 181 -12.65 3.33 6.27
C ALA A 181 -12.49 3.25 7.80
N GLU A 182 -13.18 2.30 8.43
CA GLU A 182 -13.13 2.05 9.87
C GLU A 182 -11.91 1.20 10.31
N THR A 183 -11.33 0.40 9.40
CA THR A 183 -10.25 -0.54 9.71
C THR A 183 -8.90 -0.14 9.14
N ALA A 184 -8.90 0.72 8.11
CA ALA A 184 -7.68 1.28 7.53
C ALA A 184 -7.07 2.31 8.48
N GLY A 185 -5.75 2.22 8.65
CA GLY A 185 -5.01 3.15 9.49
C GLY A 185 -3.59 2.66 9.75
N PRO A 186 -2.76 3.51 10.37
CA PRO A 186 -1.40 3.14 10.72
C PRO A 186 -1.38 2.03 11.76
N LEU A 187 -0.43 1.12 11.63
CA LEU A 187 -0.22 0.00 12.55
C LEU A 187 1.08 0.15 13.36
N ALA A 188 2.05 0.95 12.86
CA ALA A 188 3.32 1.12 13.54
C ALA A 188 3.19 1.97 14.80
N GLY A 189 3.68 1.45 15.92
CA GLY A 189 3.98 2.22 17.12
C GLY A 189 5.28 3.04 16.96
N GLN A 190 5.57 3.94 17.90
CA GLN A 190 6.77 4.81 17.87
C GLN A 190 8.09 4.01 17.94
N GLU A 191 8.06 2.81 18.49
CA GLU A 191 9.19 1.88 18.60
C GLU A 191 9.59 1.26 17.25
N GLN A 192 8.70 1.24 16.27
CA GLN A 192 8.94 0.67 14.94
C GLN A 192 9.64 1.68 14.03
N GLN A 193 10.93 1.90 14.27
CA GLN A 193 11.74 2.92 13.58
C GLN A 193 11.68 2.85 12.04
N ALA A 194 11.40 1.69 11.47
CA ALA A 194 11.27 1.51 10.03
C ALA A 194 10.05 2.23 9.41
N ALA A 195 9.09 2.63 10.24
CA ALA A 195 7.92 3.40 9.83
C ALA A 195 8.12 4.92 9.93
N PHE A 196 9.28 5.38 10.43
CA PHE A 196 9.53 6.79 10.67
C PHE A 196 10.86 7.26 10.09
N CYS A 197 10.91 8.53 9.73
CA CYS A 197 12.13 9.25 9.38
C CYS A 197 12.09 10.60 10.09
N SER A 198 13.12 10.91 10.89
CA SER A 198 13.18 12.15 11.69
C SER A 198 11.91 12.43 12.50
N GLY A 199 11.30 11.40 13.07
CA GLY A 199 10.05 11.49 13.83
C GLY A 199 8.77 11.58 12.99
N MET A 200 8.87 11.72 11.66
CA MET A 200 7.74 11.76 10.73
C MET A 200 7.38 10.35 10.27
N ARG A 201 6.09 10.01 10.28
CA ARG A 201 5.61 8.73 9.74
C ARG A 201 5.78 8.70 8.23
N LEU A 202 6.37 7.64 7.69
CA LEU A 202 6.53 7.42 6.26
C LEU A 202 5.25 6.83 5.66
N VAL A 203 4.59 7.61 4.82
CA VAL A 203 3.40 7.18 4.06
C VAL A 203 3.70 7.28 2.57
N ALA A 204 3.44 6.21 1.83
CA ALA A 204 3.58 6.22 0.38
C ALA A 204 2.22 6.36 -0.30
N ALA A 205 2.17 7.11 -1.42
CA ALA A 205 1.06 7.12 -2.36
C ALA A 205 1.51 6.51 -3.68
N ASP A 206 0.72 5.57 -4.18
CA ASP A 206 0.96 4.95 -5.49
C ASP A 206 -0.34 4.43 -6.09
N GLY A 207 -0.36 4.25 -7.42
CA GLY A 207 -1.50 3.80 -8.18
C GLY A 207 -1.27 2.44 -8.83
N MET A 208 -2.34 1.64 -8.89
CA MET A 208 -2.39 0.41 -9.68
C MET A 208 -3.63 0.40 -10.57
N CYS A 209 -3.60 -0.40 -11.63
CA CYS A 209 -4.76 -0.66 -12.48
C CYS A 209 -5.10 -2.14 -12.46
N LEU A 210 -6.38 -2.47 -12.30
CA LEU A 210 -6.87 -3.83 -12.26
C LEU A 210 -7.73 -4.12 -13.48
N ASP A 211 -7.45 -5.26 -14.15
CA ASP A 211 -8.26 -5.75 -15.26
C ASP A 211 -9.63 -6.22 -14.78
N LEU A 212 -10.67 -5.83 -15.50
CA LEU A 212 -12.07 -6.12 -15.21
C LEU A 212 -12.67 -7.03 -16.29
N PRO A 213 -13.71 -7.82 -15.95
CA PRO A 213 -14.47 -8.54 -16.98
C PRO A 213 -14.97 -7.60 -18.07
N ASP A 214 -14.80 -8.00 -19.32
CA ASP A 214 -15.24 -7.25 -20.48
C ASP A 214 -16.78 -7.34 -20.63
N THR A 215 -17.47 -6.46 -19.92
CA THR A 215 -18.92 -6.26 -19.99
C THR A 215 -19.21 -4.83 -20.42
N ALA A 216 -20.35 -4.62 -21.09
CA ALA A 216 -20.74 -3.30 -21.54
C ALA A 216 -20.81 -2.27 -20.39
N GLU A 217 -21.29 -2.71 -19.21
CA GLU A 217 -21.39 -1.86 -18.01
C GLU A 217 -20.01 -1.47 -17.47
N ASN A 218 -19.08 -2.44 -17.33
CA ASN A 218 -17.72 -2.16 -16.85
C ASN A 218 -16.94 -1.30 -17.87
N ALA A 219 -17.10 -1.58 -19.16
CA ALA A 219 -16.47 -0.80 -20.21
C ALA A 219 -16.95 0.67 -20.24
N ALA A 220 -18.25 0.88 -20.06
CA ALA A 220 -18.84 2.23 -20.04
C ALA A 220 -18.39 3.04 -18.83
N GLU A 221 -18.28 2.41 -17.66
CA GLU A 221 -17.92 3.08 -16.41
C GLU A 221 -16.41 3.33 -16.28
N PHE A 222 -15.59 2.29 -16.52
CA PHE A 222 -14.16 2.35 -16.17
C PHE A 222 -13.27 2.70 -17.37
N GLY A 223 -13.70 2.37 -18.59
CA GLY A 223 -12.92 2.58 -19.80
C GLY A 223 -11.81 1.53 -19.98
N TYR A 224 -11.13 1.59 -21.13
CA TYR A 224 -10.03 0.70 -21.48
C TYR A 224 -8.72 1.47 -21.48
N PRO A 225 -7.60 0.82 -21.13
CA PRO A 225 -6.30 1.36 -21.43
C PRO A 225 -6.14 1.43 -22.97
N GLY A 226 -5.56 2.50 -23.42
CA GLY A 226 -5.31 2.69 -24.86
C GLY A 226 -4.13 3.61 -25.08
N ASN A 227 -3.47 3.40 -26.20
CA ASN A 227 -2.44 4.27 -26.77
C ASN A 227 -2.61 4.33 -28.29
N ASP A 228 -1.71 5.01 -28.99
CA ASP A 228 -1.71 5.12 -30.45
C ASP A 228 -1.65 3.76 -31.18
N ALA A 229 -1.23 2.68 -30.49
CA ALA A 229 -1.19 1.32 -31.02
C ALA A 229 -2.50 0.54 -30.85
N GLY A 230 -3.48 1.07 -30.12
CA GLY A 230 -4.80 0.46 -29.97
C GLY A 230 -5.33 0.39 -28.53
N ARG A 231 -6.50 -0.21 -28.42
CA ARG A 231 -7.24 -0.44 -27.18
C ARG A 231 -6.76 -1.72 -26.49
N GLY A 232 -6.58 -1.69 -25.17
CA GLY A 232 -6.28 -2.89 -24.38
C GLY A 232 -7.43 -3.91 -24.37
N PRO A 233 -7.14 -5.17 -23.99
CA PRO A 233 -8.12 -6.27 -24.07
C PRO A 233 -9.24 -6.19 -23.03
N PHE A 234 -9.01 -5.53 -21.89
CA PHE A 234 -9.96 -5.45 -20.78
C PHE A 234 -10.19 -4.01 -20.32
N PRO A 235 -11.42 -3.67 -19.86
CA PRO A 235 -11.63 -2.45 -19.09
C PRO A 235 -10.78 -2.49 -17.81
N GLN A 236 -10.33 -1.33 -17.34
CA GLN A 236 -9.51 -1.24 -16.13
C GLN A 236 -10.05 -0.20 -15.15
N VAL A 237 -10.03 -0.53 -13.87
CA VAL A 237 -10.24 0.41 -12.78
C VAL A 237 -8.88 0.88 -12.24
N ARG A 238 -8.77 2.18 -12.00
CA ARG A 238 -7.63 2.75 -11.29
C ARG A 238 -7.89 2.71 -9.79
N VAL A 239 -6.91 2.23 -9.04
CA VAL A 239 -6.91 2.21 -7.58
C VAL A 239 -5.70 3.03 -7.13
N LEU A 240 -5.91 4.09 -6.37
CA LEU A 240 -4.85 4.80 -5.66
C LEU A 240 -4.89 4.37 -4.20
N GLY A 241 -3.75 3.95 -3.67
CA GLY A 241 -3.58 3.57 -2.26
C GLY A 241 -2.67 4.54 -1.51
N LEU A 242 -2.97 4.69 -0.22
CA LEU A 242 -2.03 5.22 0.77
C LEU A 242 -1.60 4.07 1.68
N GLY A 243 -0.29 3.91 1.87
CA GLY A 243 0.26 2.83 2.70
C GLY A 243 1.34 3.33 3.64
N GLU A 244 1.34 2.82 4.87
CA GLU A 244 2.43 2.99 5.83
C GLU A 244 3.63 2.14 5.42
N CYS A 245 4.79 2.75 5.23
CA CYS A 245 5.95 2.03 4.70
C CYS A 245 6.51 0.96 5.66
N GLY A 246 6.41 1.18 6.97
CA GLY A 246 6.99 0.28 7.97
C GLY A 246 6.25 -1.03 8.17
N THR A 247 4.93 -1.03 8.00
CA THR A 247 4.07 -2.21 8.22
C THR A 247 3.37 -2.70 6.96
N ARG A 248 3.40 -1.91 5.88
CA ARG A 248 2.60 -2.07 4.66
C ARG A 248 1.09 -2.01 4.94
N ALA A 249 0.69 -1.33 6.02
CA ALA A 249 -0.73 -1.12 6.33
C ALA A 249 -1.35 -0.15 5.34
N VAL A 250 -2.61 -0.40 4.96
CA VAL A 250 -3.40 0.50 4.12
C VAL A 250 -4.01 1.59 5.00
N LEU A 251 -3.73 2.86 4.69
CA LEU A 251 -4.35 4.01 5.36
C LEU A 251 -5.64 4.44 4.65
N GLY A 252 -5.75 4.16 3.37
CA GLY A 252 -6.91 4.47 2.56
C GLY A 252 -6.69 4.11 1.10
N ALA A 253 -7.79 4.02 0.35
CA ALA A 253 -7.76 3.81 -1.08
C ALA A 253 -8.92 4.53 -1.77
N ALA A 254 -8.70 5.00 -3.00
CA ALA A 254 -9.71 5.60 -3.87
C ALA A 254 -9.75 4.87 -5.21
N LEU A 255 -10.96 4.62 -5.71
CA LEU A 255 -11.20 3.89 -6.96
C LEU A 255 -11.85 4.82 -7.98
N SER A 256 -11.39 4.76 -9.23
CA SER A 256 -11.94 5.59 -10.30
C SER A 256 -11.81 4.95 -11.68
N PRO A 257 -12.57 5.47 -12.68
CA PRO A 257 -12.26 5.23 -14.08
C PRO A 257 -10.82 5.66 -14.45
N LEU A 258 -10.25 5.07 -15.48
CA LEU A 258 -8.91 5.40 -15.97
C LEU A 258 -8.71 6.88 -16.32
N ALA A 259 -9.78 7.54 -16.76
CA ALA A 259 -9.76 8.96 -17.11
C ALA A 259 -9.45 9.89 -15.94
N THR A 260 -9.67 9.43 -14.70
CA THR A 260 -9.37 10.21 -13.50
C THR A 260 -7.88 10.11 -13.16
N GLY A 261 -7.21 11.24 -13.10
CA GLY A 261 -5.77 11.28 -12.77
C GLY A 261 -5.50 10.97 -11.29
N GLU A 262 -4.34 10.40 -11.01
CA GLU A 262 -3.88 10.02 -9.65
C GLU A 262 -3.85 11.19 -8.67
N GLN A 263 -3.51 12.40 -9.14
CA GLN A 263 -3.51 13.60 -8.29
C GLN A 263 -4.92 13.96 -7.77
N ALA A 264 -5.96 13.73 -8.58
CA ALA A 264 -7.34 13.95 -8.14
C ALA A 264 -7.77 12.93 -7.09
N LEU A 265 -7.31 11.68 -7.21
CA LEU A 265 -7.57 10.62 -6.22
C LEU A 265 -6.80 10.88 -4.91
N LEU A 266 -5.56 11.35 -5.00
CA LEU A 266 -4.78 11.68 -3.81
C LEU A 266 -5.46 12.78 -2.98
N ARG A 267 -6.06 13.80 -3.64
CA ARG A 267 -6.84 14.84 -2.95
C ARG A 267 -8.00 14.27 -2.13
N GLN A 268 -8.67 13.21 -2.63
CA GLN A 268 -9.74 12.53 -1.89
C GLN A 268 -9.21 11.81 -0.65
N LEU A 269 -7.93 11.41 -0.67
CA LEU A 269 -7.29 10.67 0.41
C LEU A 269 -6.52 11.55 1.41
N LEU A 270 -6.39 12.86 1.16
CA LEU A 270 -5.70 13.77 2.10
C LEU A 270 -6.27 13.70 3.54
N PRO A 271 -7.60 13.55 3.77
CA PRO A 271 -8.14 13.41 5.12
C PRO A 271 -7.69 12.13 5.87
N ARG A 272 -7.03 11.20 5.19
CA ARG A 272 -6.47 9.97 5.78
C ARG A 272 -5.03 10.15 6.29
N LEU A 273 -4.39 11.25 5.93
CA LEU A 273 -3.07 11.61 6.40
C LEU A 273 -3.14 12.41 7.70
N SER A 274 -2.15 12.22 8.54
CA SER A 274 -2.00 12.97 9.79
C SER A 274 -1.02 14.13 9.60
N ARG A 275 -1.22 15.20 10.38
CA ARG A 275 -0.26 16.32 10.41
C ARG A 275 1.10 15.79 10.84
N GLY A 276 2.14 16.19 10.11
CA GLY A 276 3.52 15.75 10.35
C GLY A 276 3.89 14.40 9.71
N ASP A 277 3.00 13.74 8.97
CA ASP A 277 3.38 12.61 8.11
C ASP A 277 4.33 13.09 7.01
N LEU A 278 5.24 12.23 6.54
CA LEU A 278 6.08 12.44 5.37
C LEU A 278 5.54 11.60 4.20
N LEU A 279 4.86 12.28 3.27
CA LEU A 279 4.26 11.64 2.10
C LEU A 279 5.30 11.42 1.00
N LEU A 280 5.52 10.17 0.65
CA LEU A 280 6.39 9.71 -0.44
C LEU A 280 5.55 9.48 -1.68
N ALA A 281 5.94 10.03 -2.82
CA ALA A 281 5.26 9.79 -4.08
C ALA A 281 6.21 9.86 -5.27
N ASP A 282 5.78 9.27 -6.37
CA ASP A 282 6.53 9.25 -7.60
C ASP A 282 6.46 10.59 -8.35
N ARG A 283 7.13 10.64 -9.51
CA ARG A 283 7.21 11.84 -10.37
C ARG A 283 5.86 12.32 -10.92
N ASN A 284 4.79 11.50 -10.89
CA ASN A 284 3.47 11.87 -11.42
C ASN A 284 2.70 12.80 -10.48
N PHE A 285 3.07 12.83 -9.20
CA PHE A 285 2.38 13.62 -8.19
C PHE A 285 2.89 15.07 -8.08
N LEU A 286 4.13 15.36 -8.52
CA LEU A 286 4.70 16.69 -8.37
C LEU A 286 3.98 17.72 -9.28
N SER A 287 3.14 18.54 -8.67
CA SER A 287 2.52 19.73 -9.27
C SER A 287 2.32 20.81 -8.21
N HIS A 288 2.32 22.07 -8.62
CA HIS A 288 2.14 23.22 -7.71
C HIS A 288 0.84 23.09 -6.90
N GLY A 289 -0.30 22.79 -7.56
CA GLY A 289 -1.60 22.74 -6.89
C GLY A 289 -1.69 21.61 -5.88
N LEU A 290 -1.24 20.38 -6.23
CA LEU A 290 -1.25 19.26 -5.29
C LEU A 290 -0.27 19.48 -4.13
N LEU A 291 0.91 20.04 -4.39
CA LEU A 291 1.87 20.38 -3.34
C LEU A 291 1.24 21.37 -2.35
N ALA A 292 0.57 22.42 -2.83
CA ALA A 292 -0.14 23.37 -1.98
C ALA A 292 -1.21 22.69 -1.11
N ASP A 293 -2.01 21.80 -1.70
CA ASP A 293 -3.08 21.08 -1.00
C ASP A 293 -2.52 20.19 0.13
N VAL A 294 -1.43 19.45 -0.14
CA VAL A 294 -0.79 18.55 0.84
C VAL A 294 -0.17 19.36 1.99
N LEU A 295 0.55 20.44 1.67
CA LEU A 295 1.13 21.32 2.69
C LEU A 295 0.06 22.01 3.53
N ALA A 296 -1.07 22.41 2.94
CA ALA A 296 -2.21 22.97 3.67
C ALA A 296 -2.83 21.95 4.65
N ALA A 297 -2.77 20.66 4.34
CA ALA A 297 -3.15 19.60 5.27
C ALA A 297 -2.13 19.39 6.42
N GLY A 298 -0.98 20.07 6.38
CA GLY A 298 0.10 19.96 7.36
C GLY A 298 0.94 18.71 7.22
N VAL A 299 0.97 18.14 6.03
CA VAL A 299 1.73 16.94 5.66
C VAL A 299 3.00 17.37 4.93
N HIS A 300 4.14 16.77 5.29
CA HIS A 300 5.40 16.96 4.60
C HIS A 300 5.50 16.10 3.35
N VAL A 301 6.29 16.52 2.38
CA VAL A 301 6.47 15.79 1.12
C VAL A 301 7.93 15.39 0.89
N LEU A 302 8.11 14.24 0.25
CA LEU A 302 9.38 13.83 -0.34
C LEU A 302 9.05 13.13 -1.67
N TRP A 303 8.98 13.93 -2.74
CA TRP A 303 8.51 13.49 -4.04
C TRP A 303 9.62 13.50 -5.09
N ARG A 304 9.57 12.58 -6.03
CA ARG A 304 10.47 12.59 -7.18
C ARG A 304 10.02 13.63 -8.20
N ALA A 305 10.96 14.41 -8.72
CA ALA A 305 10.71 15.31 -9.83
C ALA A 305 10.83 14.58 -11.18
N LYS A 306 10.01 15.00 -12.17
CA LYS A 306 10.19 14.61 -13.58
C LYS A 306 11.39 15.32 -14.16
N SER A 307 12.05 14.70 -15.15
CA SER A 307 12.99 15.42 -15.99
C SER A 307 12.27 16.60 -16.69
N GLY A 308 12.89 17.78 -16.66
CA GLY A 308 12.33 18.99 -17.26
C GLY A 308 11.40 19.82 -16.35
N VAL A 309 11.19 19.43 -15.09
CA VAL A 309 10.63 20.35 -14.11
C VAL A 309 11.63 21.47 -13.84
N ASP A 310 11.17 22.71 -13.92
CA ASP A 310 12.01 23.88 -13.65
C ASP A 310 12.20 24.05 -12.14
N LEU A 311 13.43 23.79 -11.69
CA LEU A 311 13.88 23.87 -10.31
C LEU A 311 15.08 24.82 -10.24
N PRO A 312 14.87 26.15 -10.28
CA PRO A 312 15.98 27.10 -10.27
C PRO A 312 16.78 27.00 -8.98
N VAL A 313 18.10 26.98 -9.08
CA VAL A 313 19.00 27.01 -7.92
C VAL A 313 18.95 28.41 -7.32
N LEU A 314 18.34 28.53 -6.14
CA LEU A 314 18.27 29.81 -5.41
C LEU A 314 19.41 29.94 -4.41
N GLN A 315 19.74 28.84 -3.73
CA GLN A 315 20.82 28.77 -2.73
C GLN A 315 21.32 27.34 -2.62
N VAL A 316 22.61 27.14 -2.79
CA VAL A 316 23.25 25.85 -2.50
C VAL A 316 23.48 25.74 -0.98
N LEU A 317 23.16 24.58 -0.41
CA LEU A 317 23.30 24.27 1.01
C LEU A 317 24.62 23.52 1.28
N ALA A 318 25.04 23.47 2.54
CA ALA A 318 26.33 22.89 2.94
C ALA A 318 26.46 21.38 2.64
N ASP A 319 25.34 20.68 2.55
CA ASP A 319 25.29 19.25 2.21
C ASP A 319 25.24 18.97 0.69
N GLY A 320 25.28 20.01 -0.15
CA GLY A 320 25.21 19.89 -1.60
C GLY A 320 23.80 19.91 -2.18
N SER A 321 22.76 19.80 -1.35
CA SER A 321 21.37 20.07 -1.78
C SER A 321 21.17 21.56 -2.03
N TYR A 322 20.05 21.96 -2.62
CA TYR A 322 19.80 23.37 -2.88
C TYR A 322 18.34 23.76 -2.64
N ARG A 323 18.14 25.03 -2.27
CA ARG A 323 16.80 25.63 -2.20
C ARG A 323 16.33 25.99 -3.60
N SER A 324 15.06 25.73 -3.83
CA SER A 324 14.36 26.01 -5.07
C SER A 324 12.92 26.43 -4.78
N ARG A 325 12.09 26.50 -5.79
CA ARG A 325 10.65 26.75 -5.67
C ARG A 325 9.86 26.03 -6.77
N ILE A 326 8.64 25.64 -6.44
CA ILE A 326 7.67 25.14 -7.42
C ILE A 326 6.69 26.26 -7.72
N ALA A 327 6.82 26.83 -8.91
CA ALA A 327 5.96 27.93 -9.35
C ALA A 327 4.62 27.41 -9.92
N ASP A 328 3.57 28.24 -9.80
CA ASP A 328 2.33 28.00 -10.55
C ASP A 328 2.61 28.05 -12.06
N PRO A 329 2.22 27.01 -12.82
CA PRO A 329 2.59 26.91 -14.24
C PRO A 329 2.05 28.06 -15.12
N ALA A 330 0.85 28.59 -14.81
CA ALA A 330 0.23 29.66 -15.58
C ALA A 330 0.91 31.01 -15.27
N ALA A 331 1.16 31.29 -13.99
CA ALA A 331 1.89 32.45 -13.55
C ALA A 331 3.34 32.46 -14.09
N ALA A 332 4.03 31.31 -13.99
CA ALA A 332 5.39 31.16 -14.50
C ALA A 332 5.48 31.41 -16.01
N ARG A 333 4.56 30.87 -16.80
CA ARG A 333 4.48 31.09 -18.24
C ARG A 333 4.28 32.58 -18.57
N LYS A 334 3.38 33.24 -17.84
CA LYS A 334 3.11 34.67 -18.03
C LYS A 334 4.34 35.55 -17.71
N MET A 335 5.04 35.26 -16.61
CA MET A 335 6.23 36.01 -16.19
C MET A 335 7.42 35.77 -17.12
N ARG A 336 7.66 34.54 -17.57
CA ARG A 336 8.71 34.24 -18.56
C ARG A 336 8.51 34.93 -19.90
N ARG A 337 7.26 35.05 -20.36
CA ARG A 337 6.94 35.81 -21.56
C ARG A 337 7.30 37.30 -21.42
N LYS A 338 7.39 37.81 -20.20
CA LYS A 338 7.82 39.18 -19.87
C LYS A 338 9.33 39.31 -19.63
N GLY A 339 10.09 38.21 -19.82
CA GLY A 339 11.53 38.18 -19.62
C GLY A 339 11.98 38.05 -18.17
N THR A 340 11.09 37.68 -17.25
CA THR A 340 11.44 37.45 -15.82
C THR A 340 12.38 36.26 -15.69
N ASP A 341 13.48 36.42 -14.93
CA ASP A 341 14.39 35.33 -14.61
C ASP A 341 13.61 34.21 -13.84
N PRO A 342 13.78 32.95 -14.19
CA PRO A 342 13.16 31.82 -13.44
C PRO A 342 13.38 31.91 -11.93
N ARG A 343 14.50 32.45 -11.47
CA ARG A 343 14.81 32.63 -10.05
C ARG A 343 13.93 33.67 -9.33
N ASP A 344 13.32 34.58 -10.08
CA ASP A 344 12.46 35.65 -9.54
C ASP A 344 10.97 35.31 -9.62
N ILE A 345 10.61 34.19 -10.26
CA ILE A 345 9.22 33.72 -10.36
C ILE A 345 8.78 33.21 -9.00
N PRO A 346 7.72 33.75 -8.38
CA PRO A 346 7.26 33.26 -7.07
C PRO A 346 6.73 31.84 -7.14
N GLY A 347 6.87 31.10 -6.04
CA GLY A 347 6.41 29.72 -5.93
C GLY A 347 6.55 29.18 -4.51
N ILE A 348 6.11 27.95 -4.30
CA ILE A 348 6.23 27.26 -3.02
C ILE A 348 7.72 26.93 -2.80
N PRO A 349 8.32 27.37 -1.68
CA PRO A 349 9.71 27.05 -1.36
C PRO A 349 9.89 25.55 -1.17
N VAL A 350 10.94 25.00 -1.77
CA VAL A 350 11.30 23.58 -1.63
C VAL A 350 12.82 23.44 -1.56
N ARG A 351 13.26 22.31 -1.01
CA ARG A 351 14.64 21.85 -1.08
C ARG A 351 14.72 20.71 -2.09
N VAL A 352 15.74 20.74 -2.91
CA VAL A 352 16.02 19.73 -3.94
C VAL A 352 17.24 18.94 -3.54
N ILE A 353 17.12 17.62 -3.60
CA ILE A 353 18.15 16.63 -3.26
C ILE A 353 18.39 15.78 -4.49
N GLU A 354 19.64 15.77 -4.98
CA GLU A 354 20.03 14.96 -6.13
C GLU A 354 21.00 13.87 -5.72
N TYR A 355 20.73 12.63 -6.13
CA TYR A 355 21.62 11.50 -5.91
C TYR A 355 21.54 10.52 -7.08
N THR A 356 22.60 9.73 -7.26
CA THR A 356 22.69 8.73 -8.32
C THR A 356 22.69 7.33 -7.71
N VAL A 357 21.88 6.45 -8.28
CA VAL A 357 21.86 5.02 -7.97
C VAL A 357 22.72 4.33 -9.02
N GLU A 358 23.80 3.67 -8.59
CA GLU A 358 24.60 2.80 -9.45
C GLU A 358 24.02 1.40 -9.46
N SER A 359 23.76 0.86 -10.65
CA SER A 359 23.48 -0.57 -10.81
C SER A 359 24.78 -1.36 -10.65
N GLN A 360 24.73 -2.47 -9.92
CA GLN A 360 25.88 -3.40 -9.86
C GLN A 360 25.98 -4.28 -11.10
N ASP A 361 24.92 -4.35 -11.91
CA ASP A 361 24.94 -4.97 -13.23
C ASP A 361 25.55 -4.01 -14.24
N SER A 362 26.64 -4.42 -14.87
CA SER A 362 27.35 -3.65 -15.91
C SER A 362 26.52 -3.32 -17.15
N ALA A 363 25.32 -3.86 -17.27
CA ALA A 363 24.36 -3.64 -18.35
C ALA A 363 23.31 -2.56 -18.02
N GLU A 364 23.10 -2.18 -16.75
CA GLU A 364 22.15 -1.14 -16.36
C GLU A 364 22.85 0.21 -16.15
N THR A 365 22.33 1.25 -16.79
CA THR A 365 22.83 2.62 -16.65
C THR A 365 22.51 3.18 -15.25
N SER A 366 23.44 3.90 -14.66
CA SER A 366 23.23 4.63 -13.41
C SER A 366 22.05 5.60 -13.54
N GLN A 367 21.17 5.62 -12.56
CA GLN A 367 19.96 6.46 -12.56
C GLN A 367 20.09 7.60 -11.55
N THR A 368 19.95 8.85 -12.03
CA THR A 368 19.88 10.01 -11.15
C THR A 368 18.45 10.24 -10.66
N PHE A 369 18.30 10.43 -9.36
CA PHE A 369 17.05 10.81 -8.71
C PHE A 369 17.13 12.28 -8.29
N THR A 370 16.10 13.04 -8.63
CA THR A 370 15.89 14.40 -8.12
C THR A 370 14.68 14.35 -7.19
N LEU A 371 14.88 14.54 -5.91
CA LEU A 371 13.83 14.60 -4.89
C LEU A 371 13.54 16.05 -4.53
N VAL A 372 12.27 16.32 -4.25
CA VAL A 372 11.75 17.61 -3.81
C VAL A 372 11.07 17.43 -2.46
N THR A 373 11.40 18.28 -1.50
CA THR A 373 10.80 18.30 -0.16
C THR A 373 10.54 19.73 0.30
N ASP A 374 9.51 19.92 1.12
CA ASP A 374 9.23 21.19 1.82
C ASP A 374 10.10 21.37 3.07
N ILE A 375 10.84 20.33 3.50
CA ILE A 375 11.77 20.39 4.64
C ILE A 375 13.06 21.07 4.19
N LEU A 376 13.15 22.38 4.45
CA LEU A 376 14.24 23.24 3.93
C LEU A 376 15.54 23.12 4.71
N ASP A 377 15.50 22.61 5.95
CA ASP A 377 16.67 22.47 6.83
C ASP A 377 17.30 21.08 6.67
N PRO A 378 18.56 20.98 6.19
CA PRO A 378 19.30 19.73 6.12
C PRO A 378 19.52 19.04 7.48
N GLY A 379 19.47 19.80 8.58
CA GLY A 379 19.57 19.27 9.94
C GLY A 379 18.35 18.47 10.37
N VAL A 380 17.18 18.79 9.82
CA VAL A 380 15.92 18.06 10.10
C VAL A 380 15.83 16.79 9.26
N LEU A 381 16.21 16.86 7.98
CA LEU A 381 16.20 15.72 7.06
C LEU A 381 17.47 15.73 6.23
N THR A 382 18.44 14.86 6.56
CA THR A 382 19.69 14.80 5.80
C THR A 382 19.48 14.18 4.41
N MET A 383 20.45 14.34 3.49
CA MET A 383 20.37 13.73 2.15
C MET A 383 20.25 12.19 2.23
N GLU A 384 21.01 11.58 3.15
CA GLU A 384 21.01 10.14 3.38
C GLU A 384 19.67 9.65 3.90
N GLN A 385 19.11 10.39 4.87
CA GLN A 385 17.77 10.08 5.40
C GLN A 385 16.70 10.22 4.33
N ALA A 386 16.77 11.28 3.51
CA ALA A 386 15.83 11.49 2.40
C ALA A 386 15.91 10.36 1.36
N ALA A 387 17.13 9.95 0.97
CA ALA A 387 17.31 8.85 0.02
C ALA A 387 16.78 7.51 0.59
N ALA A 388 17.10 7.22 1.86
CA ALA A 388 16.61 6.01 2.55
C ALA A 388 15.08 6.03 2.73
N ALA A 389 14.51 7.17 3.11
CA ALA A 389 13.07 7.35 3.23
C ALA A 389 12.37 7.15 1.89
N TYR A 390 12.89 7.77 0.81
CA TYR A 390 12.30 7.62 -0.52
C TYR A 390 12.37 6.17 -1.03
N ALA A 391 13.44 5.44 -0.73
CA ALA A 391 13.53 4.01 -1.03
C ALA A 391 12.42 3.19 -0.34
N SER A 392 11.92 3.64 0.81
CA SER A 392 10.82 2.97 1.50
C SER A 392 9.47 3.06 0.75
N ARG A 393 9.32 3.92 -0.27
CA ARG A 393 8.15 3.99 -1.14
C ARG A 393 7.84 2.64 -1.81
N TRP A 394 8.89 1.85 -2.12
CA TRP A 394 8.76 0.49 -2.68
C TRP A 394 7.96 -0.47 -1.81
N GLN A 395 7.76 -0.15 -0.53
CA GLN A 395 6.91 -0.98 0.34
C GLN A 395 5.45 -0.96 -0.11
N LEU A 396 4.96 0.13 -0.72
CA LEU A 396 3.61 0.19 -1.27
C LEU A 396 3.49 -0.60 -2.57
N GLU A 397 4.51 -0.60 -3.43
CA GLU A 397 4.55 -1.49 -4.60
C GLU A 397 4.50 -2.96 -4.16
N THR A 398 5.26 -3.33 -3.11
CA THR A 398 5.17 -4.67 -2.51
C THR A 398 3.78 -4.97 -1.96
N CYS A 399 3.09 -3.98 -1.36
CA CYS A 399 1.71 -4.10 -0.92
C CYS A 399 0.77 -4.45 -2.10
N PHE A 400 0.92 -3.77 -3.22
CA PHE A 400 0.13 -4.05 -4.43
C PHE A 400 0.47 -5.42 -5.03
N ASP A 401 1.74 -5.81 -5.07
CA ASP A 401 2.16 -7.15 -5.49
C ASP A 401 1.54 -8.25 -4.62
N GLU A 402 1.53 -8.07 -3.30
CA GLU A 402 0.87 -8.99 -2.38
C GLU A 402 -0.64 -9.06 -2.59
N LEU A 403 -1.27 -7.90 -2.88
CA LEU A 403 -2.68 -7.81 -3.18
C LEU A 403 -3.01 -8.54 -4.49
N GLU A 404 -2.23 -8.34 -5.54
CA GLU A 404 -2.40 -8.99 -6.83
C GLU A 404 -2.09 -10.48 -6.78
N THR A 405 -0.95 -10.86 -6.27
CA THR A 405 -0.48 -12.25 -6.32
C THR A 405 -1.11 -13.12 -5.24
N SER A 406 -1.23 -12.58 -4.04
CA SER A 406 -1.64 -13.37 -2.87
C SER A 406 -3.12 -13.28 -2.56
N VAL A 407 -3.78 -12.14 -2.82
CA VAL A 407 -5.21 -11.98 -2.55
C VAL A 407 -6.02 -12.26 -3.80
N ARG A 408 -5.67 -11.68 -4.96
CA ARG A 408 -6.38 -11.87 -6.24
C ARG A 408 -6.01 -13.19 -6.93
N GLY A 409 -4.86 -13.78 -6.63
CA GLY A 409 -4.44 -15.08 -7.17
C GLY A 409 -3.54 -15.00 -8.40
N GLY A 410 -3.09 -13.81 -8.80
CA GLY A 410 -2.13 -13.57 -9.88
C GLY A 410 -2.46 -12.31 -10.70
N ALA A 411 -1.45 -11.70 -11.29
CA ALA A 411 -1.59 -10.47 -12.08
C ALA A 411 -2.51 -10.65 -13.31
N THR A 412 -2.56 -11.86 -13.89
CA THR A 412 -3.40 -12.18 -15.05
C THR A 412 -4.85 -12.56 -14.69
N VAL A 413 -5.18 -12.61 -13.40
CA VAL A 413 -6.53 -12.98 -12.94
C VAL A 413 -7.45 -11.78 -13.01
N VAL A 414 -8.46 -11.85 -13.86
CA VAL A 414 -9.52 -10.84 -13.96
C VAL A 414 -10.49 -10.99 -12.79
N LEU A 415 -10.97 -9.87 -12.23
CA LEU A 415 -11.99 -9.87 -11.18
C LEU A 415 -13.27 -10.59 -11.68
N ARG A 416 -14.00 -11.24 -10.77
CA ARG A 416 -15.16 -12.05 -11.16
C ARG A 416 -16.47 -11.27 -11.27
N SER A 417 -16.53 -10.06 -10.74
CA SER A 417 -17.74 -9.22 -10.72
C SER A 417 -17.97 -8.55 -12.08
N LYS A 418 -19.22 -8.60 -12.57
CA LYS A 418 -19.58 -8.21 -13.94
C LYS A 418 -20.24 -6.83 -14.05
N SER A 419 -20.39 -6.10 -12.95
CA SER A 419 -20.96 -4.75 -12.96
C SER A 419 -20.17 -3.80 -12.07
N PRO A 420 -20.15 -2.50 -12.34
CA PRO A 420 -19.35 -1.52 -11.63
C PRO A 420 -19.56 -1.49 -10.11
N PRO A 421 -20.79 -1.56 -9.56
CA PRO A 421 -20.98 -1.63 -8.11
C PRO A 421 -20.37 -2.89 -7.49
N MET A 422 -20.45 -4.03 -8.19
CA MET A 422 -19.89 -5.29 -7.70
C MET A 422 -18.37 -5.32 -7.82
N ILE A 423 -17.78 -4.67 -8.81
CA ILE A 423 -16.32 -4.45 -8.91
C ILE A 423 -15.83 -3.64 -7.71
N ARG A 424 -16.46 -2.50 -7.41
CA ARG A 424 -16.11 -1.69 -6.23
C ARG A 424 -16.22 -2.50 -4.94
N GLN A 425 -17.30 -3.27 -4.77
CA GLN A 425 -17.48 -4.14 -3.61
C GLN A 425 -16.35 -5.17 -3.47
N GLU A 426 -15.94 -5.80 -4.57
CA GLU A 426 -14.88 -6.82 -4.59
C GLU A 426 -13.52 -6.22 -4.24
N ILE A 427 -13.17 -5.05 -4.79
CA ILE A 427 -11.90 -4.37 -4.53
C ILE A 427 -11.83 -3.88 -3.07
N TYR A 428 -12.86 -3.23 -2.56
CA TYR A 428 -12.88 -2.80 -1.16
C TYR A 428 -12.78 -4.00 -0.21
N ALA A 429 -13.41 -5.13 -0.54
CA ALA A 429 -13.24 -6.37 0.23
C ALA A 429 -11.81 -6.92 0.17
N MET A 430 -11.14 -6.80 -0.99
CA MET A 430 -9.71 -7.19 -1.11
C MET A 430 -8.84 -6.34 -0.19
N LEU A 431 -9.05 -5.03 -0.18
CA LEU A 431 -8.31 -4.10 0.68
C LEU A 431 -8.61 -4.37 2.16
N CYS A 432 -9.86 -4.65 2.54
CA CYS A 432 -10.23 -5.06 3.89
C CYS A 432 -9.49 -6.34 4.33
N CYS A 433 -9.52 -7.38 3.50
CA CYS A 433 -8.81 -8.64 3.81
C CYS A 433 -7.30 -8.43 3.91
N TYR A 434 -6.73 -7.64 3.02
CA TYR A 434 -5.32 -7.30 3.07
C TYR A 434 -4.96 -6.59 4.39
N GLN A 435 -5.71 -5.53 4.74
CA GLN A 435 -5.50 -4.78 5.98
C GLN A 435 -5.63 -5.69 7.22
N ALA A 436 -6.64 -6.56 7.25
CA ALA A 436 -6.83 -7.50 8.34
C ALA A 436 -5.64 -8.44 8.53
N ILE A 437 -5.09 -8.97 7.43
CA ILE A 437 -3.89 -9.83 7.48
C ILE A 437 -2.67 -9.03 7.94
N ARG A 438 -2.51 -7.77 7.48
CA ARG A 438 -1.42 -6.90 7.92
C ARG A 438 -1.51 -6.55 9.41
N THR A 439 -2.71 -6.29 9.92
CA THR A 439 -2.95 -6.08 11.36
C THR A 439 -2.49 -7.29 12.17
N LEU A 440 -2.81 -8.49 11.74
CA LEU A 440 -2.39 -9.72 12.42
C LEU A 440 -0.87 -9.94 12.33
N ILE A 441 -0.28 -9.64 11.18
CA ILE A 441 1.19 -9.71 10.99
C ILE A 441 1.87 -8.71 11.93
N SER A 442 1.37 -7.47 12.02
CA SER A 442 1.94 -6.44 12.90
C SER A 442 1.91 -6.88 14.36
N HIS A 443 0.73 -7.29 14.86
CA HIS A 443 0.59 -7.75 16.24
C HIS A 443 1.50 -8.96 16.55
N ALA A 444 1.57 -9.94 15.64
CA ALA A 444 2.42 -11.10 15.85
C ALA A 444 3.91 -10.79 15.77
N ALA A 445 4.29 -9.81 14.96
CA ALA A 445 5.66 -9.34 14.85
C ALA A 445 6.06 -8.56 16.11
N ASP A 446 5.19 -7.70 16.63
CA ASP A 446 5.40 -6.94 17.87
C ASP A 446 5.59 -7.90 19.05
N ASP A 447 4.71 -8.87 19.21
CA ASP A 447 4.80 -9.91 20.25
C ASP A 447 6.12 -10.72 20.16
N ALA A 448 6.68 -10.86 18.98
CA ALA A 448 7.92 -11.62 18.72
C ALA A 448 9.16 -10.71 18.68
N GLY A 449 9.03 -9.38 18.81
CA GLY A 449 10.13 -8.43 18.64
C GLY A 449 10.74 -8.45 17.23
N LEU A 450 9.92 -8.69 16.20
CA LEU A 450 10.34 -8.79 14.80
C LEU A 450 9.86 -7.59 13.98
N ASP A 451 10.58 -7.28 12.91
CA ASP A 451 10.09 -6.33 11.91
C ASP A 451 8.94 -6.97 11.10
N PRO A 452 7.72 -6.36 11.08
CA PRO A 452 6.56 -6.91 10.38
C PRO A 452 6.78 -7.10 8.87
N ARG A 453 7.74 -6.38 8.25
CA ARG A 453 8.11 -6.57 6.84
C ARG A 453 8.80 -7.90 6.56
N ARG A 454 9.39 -8.53 7.60
CA ARG A 454 10.05 -9.85 7.50
C ARG A 454 9.08 -11.02 7.60
N VAL A 455 7.82 -10.78 7.99
CA VAL A 455 6.79 -11.82 8.08
C VAL A 455 6.18 -12.04 6.70
N SER A 456 6.15 -13.29 6.25
CA SER A 456 5.59 -13.65 4.95
C SER A 456 4.08 -13.45 4.92
N PHE A 457 3.60 -12.56 4.06
CA PHE A 457 2.18 -12.33 3.83
C PHE A 457 1.45 -13.61 3.35
N THR A 458 2.07 -14.34 2.41
CA THR A 458 1.50 -15.58 1.87
C THR A 458 1.28 -16.63 2.96
N LEU A 459 2.26 -16.83 3.84
CA LEU A 459 2.11 -17.78 4.96
C LEU A 459 1.05 -17.33 5.96
N ALA A 460 0.97 -16.02 6.25
CA ALA A 460 -0.07 -15.46 7.12
C ALA A 460 -1.47 -15.64 6.48
N ARG A 461 -1.63 -15.30 5.18
CA ARG A 461 -2.86 -15.53 4.43
C ARG A 461 -3.29 -17.00 4.48
N ASP A 462 -2.36 -17.92 4.24
CA ASP A 462 -2.67 -19.35 4.21
C ASP A 462 -3.01 -19.89 5.61
N ALA A 463 -2.41 -19.34 6.67
CA ALA A 463 -2.82 -19.62 8.04
C ALA A 463 -4.25 -19.15 8.30
N VAL A 464 -4.61 -17.94 7.85
CA VAL A 464 -5.98 -17.43 7.90
C VAL A 464 -6.96 -18.33 7.16
N ARG A 465 -6.62 -18.73 5.92
CA ARG A 465 -7.47 -19.62 5.10
C ARG A 465 -7.72 -20.98 5.76
N ARG A 466 -6.69 -21.58 6.36
CA ARG A 466 -6.83 -22.89 7.04
C ARG A 466 -7.73 -22.83 8.25
N ARG A 467 -7.80 -21.68 8.92
CA ARG A 467 -8.51 -21.50 10.18
C ARG A 467 -9.81 -20.71 10.09
N ILE A 468 -10.28 -20.41 8.87
CA ILE A 468 -11.57 -19.73 8.69
C ILE A 468 -12.74 -20.59 9.18
N SER A 469 -12.55 -21.92 9.20
CA SER A 469 -13.52 -22.89 9.72
C SER A 469 -13.44 -23.14 11.22
N ASP A 470 -12.44 -22.57 11.91
CA ASP A 470 -12.33 -22.73 13.37
C ASP A 470 -13.35 -21.78 14.02
N SER A 471 -14.03 -22.19 15.08
CA SER A 471 -15.21 -21.53 15.66
C SER A 471 -15.08 -20.01 15.85
N GLY A 472 -15.89 -19.25 15.14
CA GLY A 472 -16.17 -17.84 15.38
C GLY A 472 -17.62 -17.69 15.82
N SER A 473 -17.85 -17.23 17.06
CA SER A 473 -19.19 -17.08 17.59
C SER A 473 -19.71 -15.67 17.33
N PHE A 474 -20.72 -15.51 16.45
CA PHE A 474 -21.54 -14.31 16.38
C PHE A 474 -22.98 -14.65 15.98
N SER A 475 -23.94 -13.85 16.40
CA SER A 475 -25.32 -14.00 15.98
C SER A 475 -25.53 -13.49 14.54
N PRO A 476 -26.34 -14.13 13.70
CA PRO A 476 -26.66 -13.66 12.34
C PRO A 476 -27.53 -12.39 12.32
N SER A 477 -28.24 -12.11 13.40
CA SER A 477 -29.05 -10.90 13.60
C SER A 477 -28.60 -10.20 14.87
N GLY A 478 -28.44 -8.87 14.80
CA GLY A 478 -28.16 -8.07 15.99
C GLY A 478 -29.39 -8.09 16.92
N ALA A 479 -29.40 -9.00 17.85
CA ALA A 479 -30.33 -9.03 19.00
C ALA A 479 -29.50 -8.99 20.27
#